data_2dda3ebd39fd0794c2b8de378b4a5d24
#
_entry.id   2dda3ebd39fd0794c2b8de378b4a5d24
#
_cell.length_a   1.000
_cell.length_b   1.000
_cell.length_c   1.000
_cell.angle_alpha   90.00
_cell.angle_beta   90.00
_cell.angle_gamma   90.00
#
_symmetry.space_group_name_H-M   'P 1'
#
loop_
_entity.id
_entity.type
_entity.pdbx_description
1 polymer ?
#
loop_
_entity_poly.entity_id
_entity_poly.type
_entity_poly.pdbx_seq_one_letter_code
_entity_poly.pdbx_strand_id
1 'polypeptide(L)'
;MAKRSHPRRGSMAFSPRKRARRPFGHVKSWPKTEASEVRVQGFAGWKAGMTHILARDLNPRSPSAGQETRVPVTVVECPKMRVLGVRGYQMTPYGKQAVGEAWVGAEQIADAFSDLFKRLPARKEHDSDKHFENLENADLCEVRMIVATQPSQISGVPTKVPDVMAVSYTHLTLPTRRFV
;
A
#
# COMPACT_ATOMS: atom_id res chain seq x y z
N MET A 1 23.07 -28.10 26.51
CA MET A 1 22.89 -29.27 25.61
C MET A 1 21.43 -29.37 25.20
N ALA A 2 21.14 -29.53 23.92
CA ALA A 2 19.79 -29.79 23.45
C ALA A 2 19.34 -31.16 23.89
N LYS A 3 18.22 -31.30 24.64
CA LYS A 3 17.68 -32.56 25.05
C LYS A 3 17.12 -33.33 23.84
N ARG A 4 17.45 -34.65 23.74
CA ARG A 4 17.03 -35.52 22.65
C ARG A 4 15.50 -35.56 22.41
N SER A 5 14.72 -35.33 23.46
CA SER A 5 13.25 -35.31 23.45
C SER A 5 12.64 -33.93 23.49
N HIS A 6 13.35 -32.89 23.00
CA HIS A 6 12.81 -31.53 22.99
C HIS A 6 11.75 -31.40 21.90
N PRO A 7 10.47 -31.31 22.25
CA PRO A 7 9.42 -31.18 21.25
C PRO A 7 9.58 -29.87 20.46
N ARG A 8 9.20 -29.92 19.19
CA ARG A 8 9.22 -28.74 18.35
C ARG A 8 8.26 -27.66 18.89
N ARG A 9 8.74 -26.41 19.00
CA ARG A 9 7.94 -25.27 19.41
C ARG A 9 7.62 -24.40 18.20
N GLY A 10 6.39 -23.88 18.16
CA GLY A 10 5.87 -23.05 17.06
C GLY A 10 5.29 -23.88 15.92
N SER A 11 4.41 -23.27 15.13
CA SER A 11 3.76 -23.91 13.99
C SER A 11 4.76 -24.21 12.87
N MET A 12 4.63 -25.41 12.28
CA MET A 12 5.41 -25.84 11.10
C MET A 12 5.12 -24.96 9.87
N ALA A 13 3.91 -24.38 9.76
CA ALA A 13 3.52 -23.49 8.68
C ALA A 13 4.36 -22.20 8.63
N PHE A 14 4.97 -21.80 9.75
CA PHE A 14 5.83 -20.61 9.85
C PHE A 14 7.33 -20.96 9.93
N SER A 15 7.71 -22.15 9.53
CA SER A 15 9.10 -22.60 9.53
C SER A 15 9.61 -22.86 8.11
N PRO A 16 10.89 -22.66 7.85
CA PRO A 16 11.91 -22.03 8.71
C PRO A 16 11.68 -20.51 8.85
N ARG A 17 11.94 -19.97 10.04
CA ARG A 17 11.89 -18.52 10.25
C ARG A 17 13.05 -17.84 9.53
N LYS A 18 12.75 -16.89 8.67
CA LYS A 18 13.74 -16.11 7.94
C LYS A 18 13.26 -14.66 7.81
N ARG A 19 14.18 -13.75 7.53
CA ARG A 19 13.82 -12.36 7.23
C ARG A 19 12.89 -12.30 6.03
N ALA A 20 11.91 -11.39 6.09
CA ALA A 20 11.08 -11.10 4.94
C ALA A 20 11.94 -10.56 3.78
N ARG A 21 11.57 -10.93 2.57
CA ARG A 21 12.30 -10.51 1.36
C ARG A 21 12.15 -9.01 1.07
N ARG A 22 11.05 -8.42 1.58
CA ARG A 22 10.72 -7.01 1.40
C ARG A 22 10.54 -6.35 2.78
N PRO A 23 10.92 -5.07 2.93
CA PRO A 23 10.75 -4.35 4.18
C PRO A 23 9.29 -4.05 4.52
N PHE A 24 8.39 -4.04 3.53
CA PHE A 24 6.97 -3.77 3.71
C PHE A 24 6.09 -4.94 3.26
N GLY A 25 4.91 -5.05 3.83
CA GLY A 25 3.93 -6.08 3.50
C GLY A 25 3.36 -5.91 2.09
N HIS A 26 2.97 -7.03 1.48
CA HIS A 26 2.26 -7.04 0.22
C HIS A 26 0.79 -7.37 0.44
N VAL A 27 -0.09 -6.46 0.04
CA VAL A 27 -1.53 -6.68 0.10
C VAL A 27 -1.96 -7.52 -1.10
N LYS A 28 -2.42 -8.74 -0.84
CA LYS A 28 -2.84 -9.68 -1.89
C LYS A 28 -4.24 -9.42 -2.39
N SER A 29 -5.15 -9.02 -1.51
CA SER A 29 -6.54 -8.70 -1.84
C SER A 29 -6.94 -7.38 -1.18
N TRP A 30 -7.63 -6.56 -1.93
CA TRP A 30 -8.18 -5.30 -1.45
C TRP A 30 -9.68 -5.45 -1.19
N PRO A 31 -10.23 -4.76 -0.19
CA PRO A 31 -11.66 -4.79 0.07
C PRO A 31 -12.43 -4.20 -1.11
N LYS A 32 -13.53 -4.85 -1.45
CA LYS A 32 -14.49 -4.29 -2.41
C LYS A 32 -15.44 -3.40 -1.61
N THR A 33 -15.34 -2.11 -1.78
CA THR A 33 -16.19 -1.14 -1.10
C THR A 33 -17.00 -0.39 -2.15
N GLU A 34 -18.30 -0.46 -2.05
CA GLU A 34 -19.23 0.35 -2.85
C GLU A 34 -19.29 1.75 -2.22
N ALA A 35 -18.25 2.54 -2.41
CA ALA A 35 -18.22 3.91 -1.95
C ALA A 35 -18.56 4.84 -3.11
N SER A 36 -19.39 5.84 -2.87
CA SER A 36 -19.72 6.90 -3.83
C SER A 36 -18.52 7.80 -4.14
N GLU A 37 -17.52 7.81 -3.25
CA GLU A 37 -16.32 8.63 -3.36
C GLU A 37 -15.08 7.78 -3.60
N VAL A 38 -14.18 8.27 -4.41
CA VAL A 38 -12.88 7.66 -4.66
C VAL A 38 -11.97 7.87 -3.46
N ARG A 39 -11.60 6.78 -2.79
CA ARG A 39 -10.69 6.81 -1.63
C ARG A 39 -9.52 5.85 -1.82
N VAL A 40 -8.36 6.25 -1.33
CA VAL A 40 -7.18 5.39 -1.29
C VAL A 40 -7.38 4.35 -0.18
N GLN A 41 -7.26 3.06 -0.51
CA GLN A 41 -7.52 1.96 0.42
C GLN A 41 -6.35 1.62 1.34
N GLY A 42 -5.16 2.14 1.07
CA GLY A 42 -3.97 1.85 1.86
C GLY A 42 -3.03 3.02 1.97
N PHE A 43 -2.30 3.04 3.06
CA PHE A 43 -1.32 4.07 3.35
C PHE A 43 -0.06 3.44 3.95
N ALA A 44 1.09 4.10 3.82
CA ALA A 44 2.34 3.66 4.40
C ALA A 44 2.77 4.59 5.53
N GLY A 45 3.25 4.00 6.63
CA GLY A 45 3.77 4.75 7.75
C GLY A 45 4.86 3.97 8.47
N TRP A 46 5.59 4.66 9.33
CA TRP A 46 6.66 4.09 10.14
C TRP A 46 6.26 4.08 11.61
N LYS A 47 6.45 2.94 12.25
CA LYS A 47 6.20 2.80 13.68
C LYS A 47 7.22 3.60 14.45
N ALA A 48 6.78 4.69 15.12
CA ALA A 48 7.62 5.49 15.99
C ALA A 48 7.78 4.86 17.37
N GLY A 49 6.71 4.26 17.90
CA GLY A 49 6.75 3.63 19.21
C GLY A 49 5.39 3.09 19.65
N MET A 50 5.32 2.71 20.92
CA MET A 50 4.08 2.29 21.56
C MET A 50 3.86 3.09 22.85
N THR A 51 2.61 3.44 23.09
CA THR A 51 2.17 4.13 24.28
C THR A 51 0.78 3.64 24.71
N HIS A 52 0.13 4.31 25.61
CA HIS A 52 -1.26 4.05 25.96
C HIS A 52 -2.04 5.37 25.96
N ILE A 53 -3.31 5.28 25.69
CA ILE A 53 -4.27 6.36 25.80
C ILE A 53 -5.34 5.99 26.82
N LEU A 54 -5.93 6.99 27.47
CA LEU A 54 -7.14 6.84 28.25
C LEU A 54 -8.32 7.09 27.32
N ALA A 55 -9.16 6.09 27.14
CA ALA A 55 -10.34 6.17 26.30
C ALA A 55 -11.58 5.76 27.11
N ARG A 56 -12.67 6.49 26.91
CA ARG A 56 -13.95 6.10 27.49
C ARG A 56 -14.55 4.94 26.71
N ASP A 57 -14.89 3.87 27.42
CA ASP A 57 -15.53 2.70 26.81
C ASP A 57 -16.99 3.02 26.46
N LEU A 58 -17.27 3.07 25.15
CA LEU A 58 -18.60 3.35 24.62
C LEU A 58 -19.41 2.08 24.32
N ASN A 59 -18.82 0.90 24.53
CA ASN A 59 -19.54 -0.35 24.27
C ASN A 59 -20.52 -0.67 25.41
N PRO A 60 -21.86 -0.61 25.22
CA PRO A 60 -22.84 -0.83 26.26
C PRO A 60 -22.82 -2.26 26.83
N ARG A 61 -22.22 -3.22 26.13
CA ARG A 61 -22.12 -4.62 26.58
C ARG A 61 -20.83 -4.91 27.34
N SER A 62 -19.97 -3.94 27.48
CA SER A 62 -18.73 -4.08 28.24
C SER A 62 -18.97 -3.89 29.74
N PRO A 63 -18.31 -4.67 30.61
CA PRO A 63 -18.34 -4.41 32.06
C PRO A 63 -17.72 -3.07 32.46
N SER A 64 -16.92 -2.46 31.59
CA SER A 64 -16.31 -1.13 31.77
C SER A 64 -17.06 0.00 31.06
N ALA A 65 -18.32 -0.25 30.63
CA ALA A 65 -19.11 0.75 29.93
C ALA A 65 -19.19 2.10 30.65
N GLY A 66 -18.81 3.17 29.99
CA GLY A 66 -18.80 4.53 30.51
C GLY A 66 -17.58 4.89 31.38
N GLN A 67 -16.71 3.95 31.71
CA GLN A 67 -15.48 4.19 32.47
C GLN A 67 -14.30 4.52 31.54
N GLU A 68 -13.29 5.18 32.09
CA GLU A 68 -12.02 5.40 31.40
C GLU A 68 -11.14 4.14 31.49
N THR A 69 -10.81 3.60 30.34
CA THR A 69 -9.95 2.43 30.22
C THR A 69 -8.63 2.78 29.55
N ARG A 70 -7.56 2.16 30.02
CA ARG A 70 -6.22 2.30 29.43
C ARG A 70 -6.11 1.40 28.21
N VAL A 71 -5.97 1.99 27.03
CA VAL A 71 -5.84 1.26 25.76
C VAL A 71 -4.41 1.39 25.24
N PRO A 72 -3.67 0.27 25.02
CA PRO A 72 -2.35 0.32 24.40
C PRO A 72 -2.48 0.71 22.92
N VAL A 73 -1.65 1.64 22.46
CA VAL A 73 -1.66 2.14 21.08
C VAL A 73 -0.26 2.17 20.50
N THR A 74 -0.19 1.99 19.18
CA THR A 74 1.03 2.18 18.39
C THR A 74 0.99 3.54 17.75
N VAL A 75 2.05 4.31 17.93
CA VAL A 75 2.24 5.61 17.25
C VAL A 75 2.90 5.33 15.91
N VAL A 76 2.25 5.79 14.85
CA VAL A 76 2.72 5.63 13.46
C VAL A 76 2.84 7.00 12.83
N GLU A 77 4.00 7.31 12.29
CA GLU A 77 4.25 8.53 11.54
C GLU A 77 3.97 8.29 10.05
N CYS A 78 3.08 9.07 9.48
CA CYS A 78 2.57 8.90 8.11
C CYS A 78 2.83 10.16 7.27
N PRO A 79 4.02 10.35 6.71
CA PRO A 79 4.27 11.44 5.78
C PRO A 79 3.48 11.27 4.48
N LYS A 80 3.32 12.34 3.74
CA LYS A 80 2.61 12.32 2.45
C LYS A 80 3.22 11.29 1.50
N MET A 81 2.39 10.50 0.84
CA MET A 81 2.83 9.64 -0.27
C MET A 81 2.75 10.41 -1.58
N ARG A 82 3.67 10.13 -2.49
CA ARG A 82 3.70 10.74 -3.82
C ARG A 82 3.21 9.76 -4.87
N VAL A 83 2.31 10.21 -5.72
CA VAL A 83 1.80 9.41 -6.84
C VAL A 83 2.82 9.46 -7.97
N LEU A 84 3.20 8.30 -8.48
CA LEU A 84 4.13 8.13 -9.59
C LEU A 84 3.42 7.69 -10.88
N GLY A 85 2.24 7.08 -10.76
CA GLY A 85 1.51 6.58 -11.91
C GLY A 85 0.31 5.74 -11.53
N VAL A 86 -0.30 5.17 -12.54
CA VAL A 86 -1.50 4.34 -12.44
C VAL A 86 -1.27 3.03 -13.19
N ARG A 87 -1.80 1.93 -12.66
CA ARG A 87 -1.76 0.61 -13.27
C ARG A 87 -3.17 0.05 -13.38
N GLY A 88 -3.56 -0.32 -14.60
CA GLY A 88 -4.84 -0.96 -14.87
C GLY A 88 -4.74 -2.48 -14.86
N TYR A 89 -5.78 -3.15 -14.35
CA TYR A 89 -5.91 -4.60 -14.32
C TYR A 89 -7.19 -5.04 -15.00
N GLN A 90 -7.08 -6.11 -15.78
CA GLN A 90 -8.19 -6.80 -16.41
C GLN A 90 -8.39 -8.17 -15.79
N MET A 91 -9.64 -8.64 -15.73
CA MET A 91 -9.94 -10.00 -15.29
C MET A 91 -9.76 -10.96 -16.45
N THR A 92 -8.92 -11.96 -16.26
CA THR A 92 -8.74 -13.06 -17.21
C THR A 92 -9.16 -14.38 -16.57
N PRO A 93 -9.39 -15.47 -17.33
CA PRO A 93 -9.68 -16.78 -16.76
C PRO A 93 -8.62 -17.28 -15.77
N TYR A 94 -7.39 -16.79 -15.88
CA TYR A 94 -6.27 -17.12 -14.98
C TYR A 94 -6.09 -16.14 -13.81
N GLY A 95 -7.02 -15.19 -13.63
CA GLY A 95 -6.96 -14.17 -12.59
C GLY A 95 -6.69 -12.77 -13.13
N LYS A 96 -6.43 -11.83 -12.23
CA LYS A 96 -6.17 -10.44 -12.57
C LYS A 96 -4.79 -10.28 -13.21
N GLN A 97 -4.75 -9.71 -14.42
CA GLN A 97 -3.52 -9.38 -15.13
C GLN A 97 -3.42 -7.87 -15.35
N ALA A 98 -2.20 -7.33 -15.31
CA ALA A 98 -1.96 -5.93 -15.62
C ALA A 98 -2.03 -5.72 -17.14
N VAL A 99 -2.85 -4.77 -17.57
CA VAL A 99 -3.00 -4.40 -18.99
C VAL A 99 -1.93 -3.38 -19.37
N GLY A 100 -1.74 -2.37 -18.52
CA GLY A 100 -0.79 -1.30 -18.80
C GLY A 100 -0.55 -0.42 -17.58
N GLU A 101 0.40 0.49 -17.74
CA GLU A 101 0.77 1.49 -16.75
C GLU A 101 0.95 2.84 -17.42
N ALA A 102 0.41 3.88 -16.82
CA ALA A 102 0.72 5.26 -17.14
C ALA A 102 1.51 5.88 -16.00
N TRP A 103 2.64 6.48 -16.30
CA TRP A 103 3.53 7.07 -15.30
C TRP A 103 3.64 8.58 -15.52
N VAL A 104 3.90 9.29 -14.46
CA VAL A 104 4.24 10.72 -14.50
C VAL A 104 5.56 10.91 -15.26
N GLY A 105 5.71 12.03 -15.98
CA GLY A 105 6.89 12.31 -16.78
C GLY A 105 8.20 12.20 -16.00
N ALA A 106 9.24 11.74 -16.68
CA ALA A 106 10.54 11.46 -16.06
C ALA A 106 11.15 12.71 -15.39
N GLU A 107 10.96 13.89 -15.98
CA GLU A 107 11.44 15.16 -15.43
C GLU A 107 10.81 15.49 -14.08
N GLN A 108 9.48 15.35 -13.98
CA GLN A 108 8.76 15.60 -12.72
C GLN A 108 9.13 14.61 -11.61
N ILE A 109 9.55 13.38 -11.98
CA ILE A 109 10.07 12.40 -11.03
C ILE A 109 11.49 12.76 -10.62
N ALA A 110 12.33 13.22 -11.55
CA ALA A 110 13.73 13.56 -11.30
C ALA A 110 13.86 14.70 -10.28
N ASP A 111 13.11 15.78 -10.48
CA ASP A 111 13.15 16.96 -9.61
C ASP A 111 12.72 16.67 -8.19
N ALA A 112 11.86 15.68 -8.04
CA ALA A 112 11.26 15.37 -6.76
C ALA A 112 11.98 14.28 -5.97
N PHE A 113 12.68 13.36 -6.66
CA PHE A 113 13.27 12.16 -6.07
C PHE A 113 14.53 11.68 -6.80
N SER A 114 15.62 12.39 -6.67
CA SER A 114 16.93 11.93 -7.15
C SER A 114 17.27 10.52 -6.63
N ASP A 115 16.84 10.18 -5.43
CA ASP A 115 17.05 8.87 -4.81
C ASP A 115 16.11 7.77 -5.33
N LEU A 116 15.00 8.11 -5.96
CA LEU A 116 14.06 7.15 -6.52
C LEU A 116 14.65 6.43 -7.74
N PHE A 117 15.45 7.13 -8.53
CA PHE A 117 16.13 6.55 -9.70
C PHE A 117 17.05 5.39 -9.36
N LYS A 118 17.56 5.31 -8.15
CA LYS A 118 18.36 4.17 -7.69
C LYS A 118 17.57 2.85 -7.65
N ARG A 119 16.23 2.92 -7.56
CA ARG A 119 15.35 1.76 -7.49
C ARG A 119 14.53 1.50 -8.73
N LEU A 120 14.30 2.51 -9.54
CA LEU A 120 13.59 2.38 -10.80
C LEU A 120 14.60 2.19 -11.94
N PRO A 121 14.36 1.24 -12.86
CA PRO A 121 15.18 1.12 -14.05
C PRO A 121 15.10 2.42 -14.85
N ALA A 122 16.23 2.80 -15.49
CA ALA A 122 16.25 3.93 -16.40
C ALA A 122 15.16 3.72 -17.47
N ARG A 123 14.18 4.59 -17.50
CA ARG A 123 13.11 4.52 -18.48
C ARG A 123 13.49 5.36 -19.68
N LYS A 124 13.30 4.78 -20.84
CA LYS A 124 13.24 5.53 -22.11
C LYS A 124 12.04 6.46 -22.06
N GLU A 125 12.04 7.51 -22.86
CA GLU A 125 10.93 8.45 -23.01
C GLU A 125 9.61 7.69 -23.03
N HIS A 126 8.71 8.06 -22.14
CA HIS A 126 7.44 7.39 -21.91
C HIS A 126 6.34 8.40 -22.23
N ASP A 127 5.63 8.17 -23.33
CA ASP A 127 4.46 8.96 -23.72
C ASP A 127 3.31 8.66 -22.73
N SER A 128 3.28 9.38 -21.63
CA SER A 128 2.29 9.19 -20.55
C SER A 128 0.87 9.29 -21.09
N ASP A 129 0.61 10.21 -22.00
CA ASP A 129 -0.74 10.50 -22.51
C ASP A 129 -1.27 9.35 -23.35
N LYS A 130 -0.47 8.80 -24.27
CA LYS A 130 -0.85 7.61 -25.05
C LYS A 130 -1.11 6.38 -24.19
N HIS A 131 -0.32 6.19 -23.14
CA HIS A 131 -0.54 5.09 -22.22
C HIS A 131 -1.78 5.29 -21.36
N PHE A 132 -2.12 6.53 -21.04
CA PHE A 132 -3.35 6.85 -20.33
C PHE A 132 -4.57 6.61 -21.19
N GLU A 133 -4.58 7.05 -22.46
CA GLU A 133 -5.63 6.77 -23.44
C GLU A 133 -5.84 5.26 -23.65
N ASN A 134 -4.75 4.48 -23.74
CA ASN A 134 -4.83 3.03 -23.85
C ASN A 134 -5.47 2.39 -22.60
N LEU A 135 -5.25 2.94 -21.41
CA LEU A 135 -5.90 2.47 -20.20
C LEU A 135 -7.38 2.86 -20.15
N GLU A 136 -7.76 4.03 -20.64
CA GLU A 136 -9.17 4.45 -20.71
C GLU A 136 -9.99 3.58 -21.67
N ASN A 137 -9.38 3.15 -22.76
CA ASN A 137 -10.02 2.29 -23.78
C ASN A 137 -10.08 0.80 -23.39
N ALA A 138 -9.36 0.39 -22.35
CA ALA A 138 -9.30 -1.00 -21.90
C ALA A 138 -10.46 -1.33 -20.94
N ASP A 139 -10.95 -2.58 -20.99
CA ASP A 139 -11.92 -3.10 -20.04
C ASP A 139 -11.24 -3.41 -18.69
N LEU A 140 -11.23 -2.42 -17.81
CA LEU A 140 -10.54 -2.50 -16.52
C LEU A 140 -11.47 -2.97 -15.41
N CYS A 141 -11.07 -4.00 -14.69
CA CYS A 141 -11.75 -4.47 -13.49
C CYS A 141 -11.24 -3.82 -12.21
N GLU A 142 -10.00 -3.35 -12.20
CA GLU A 142 -9.37 -2.70 -11.03
C GLU A 142 -8.28 -1.74 -11.49
N VAL A 143 -8.17 -0.61 -10.79
CA VAL A 143 -7.09 0.35 -11.01
C VAL A 143 -6.32 0.51 -9.71
N ARG A 144 -4.99 0.51 -9.78
CA ARG A 144 -4.10 0.77 -8.65
C ARG A 144 -3.21 1.96 -8.92
N MET A 145 -3.05 2.76 -7.91
CA MET A 145 -2.12 3.88 -7.89
C MET A 145 -0.72 3.39 -7.52
N ILE A 146 0.26 3.74 -8.31
CA ILE A 146 1.67 3.51 -7.97
C ILE A 146 2.13 4.71 -7.17
N VAL A 147 2.52 4.47 -5.92
CA VAL A 147 2.91 5.52 -4.99
C VAL A 147 4.31 5.29 -4.45
N ALA A 148 5.01 6.38 -4.17
CA ALA A 148 6.27 6.36 -3.46
C ALA A 148 6.12 6.97 -2.06
N THR A 149 6.77 6.34 -1.09
CA THR A 149 6.87 6.86 0.27
C THR A 149 7.91 7.98 0.35
N GLN A 150 7.84 8.81 1.38
CA GLN A 150 8.80 9.92 1.61
C GLN A 150 9.54 9.76 2.95
N PRO A 151 10.44 8.79 3.08
CA PRO A 151 11.17 8.58 4.33
C PRO A 151 12.12 9.71 4.70
N SER A 152 12.49 10.56 3.74
CA SER A 152 13.32 11.75 3.98
C SER A 152 12.68 12.76 4.92
N GLN A 153 11.35 12.79 5.01
CA GLN A 153 10.61 13.67 5.91
C GLN A 153 10.65 13.20 7.36
N ILE A 154 11.05 11.96 7.61
CA ILE A 154 11.11 11.39 8.95
C ILE A 154 12.56 11.36 9.43
N SER A 155 12.85 12.02 10.54
CA SER A 155 14.20 12.12 11.09
C SER A 155 14.71 10.77 11.60
N GLY A 156 13.86 10.00 12.27
CA GLY A 156 14.21 8.72 12.90
C GLY A 156 14.43 7.53 11.95
N VAL A 157 14.14 7.67 10.66
CA VAL A 157 14.33 6.58 9.68
C VAL A 157 15.69 6.69 9.01
N PRO A 158 16.60 5.70 9.18
CA PRO A 158 17.93 5.76 8.60
C PRO A 158 17.92 5.64 7.08
N THR A 159 17.00 4.84 6.52
CA THR A 159 16.87 4.65 5.07
C THR A 159 16.06 5.79 4.46
N LYS A 160 16.69 6.65 3.67
CA LYS A 160 16.04 7.79 3.02
C LYS A 160 15.52 7.48 1.61
N VAL A 161 15.84 6.30 1.08
CA VAL A 161 15.38 5.88 -0.25
C VAL A 161 13.89 5.53 -0.21
N PRO A 162 13.06 6.13 -1.09
CA PRO A 162 11.63 5.85 -1.16
C PRO A 162 11.32 4.39 -1.49
N ASP A 163 10.26 3.85 -0.89
CA ASP A 163 9.69 2.56 -1.25
C ASP A 163 8.51 2.78 -2.21
N VAL A 164 8.46 1.96 -3.29
CA VAL A 164 7.41 2.04 -4.30
C VAL A 164 6.42 0.90 -4.09
N MET A 165 5.14 1.25 -4.04
CA MET A 165 4.07 0.28 -3.85
C MET A 165 2.85 0.60 -4.70
N ALA A 166 2.04 -0.41 -4.99
CA ALA A 166 0.76 -0.25 -5.68
C ALA A 166 -0.38 -0.34 -4.66
N VAL A 167 -1.17 0.71 -4.58
CA VAL A 167 -2.29 0.84 -3.64
C VAL A 167 -3.59 0.91 -4.44
N SER A 168 -4.60 0.13 -4.04
CA SER A 168 -5.90 0.14 -4.69
C SER A 168 -6.71 1.37 -4.29
N TYR A 169 -7.62 1.78 -5.21
CA TYR A 169 -8.68 2.74 -4.95
C TYR A 169 -10.00 2.01 -4.65
N THR A 170 -10.88 2.66 -3.88
CA THR A 170 -12.29 2.30 -3.86
C THR A 170 -12.91 2.79 -5.17
N HIS A 171 -13.47 1.89 -5.97
CA HIS A 171 -14.22 2.18 -7.19
C HIS A 171 -13.60 3.24 -8.14
N LEU A 172 -12.80 2.75 -9.08
CA LEU A 172 -12.80 3.30 -10.42
C LEU A 172 -13.47 2.25 -11.34
N THR A 173 -14.78 2.18 -11.32
CA THR A 173 -15.45 1.99 -12.57
C THR A 173 -15.21 3.28 -13.34
N LEU A 174 -14.27 3.27 -14.26
CA LEU A 174 -14.28 4.26 -15.33
C LEU A 174 -15.73 4.30 -15.83
N PRO A 175 -16.36 5.48 -15.93
CA PRO A 175 -17.71 5.56 -16.38
C PRO A 175 -17.75 4.91 -17.75
N THR A 176 -18.20 3.67 -17.80
CA THR A 176 -18.61 3.08 -19.06
C THR A 176 -19.70 3.99 -19.57
N ARG A 177 -19.36 4.83 -20.54
CA ARG A 177 -20.36 5.58 -21.29
C ARG A 177 -21.31 4.55 -21.86
N ARG A 178 -22.41 4.30 -21.16
CA ARG A 178 -23.58 3.73 -21.78
C ARG A 178 -24.07 4.78 -22.77
N PHE A 179 -23.68 4.59 -24.00
CA PHE A 179 -24.39 5.21 -25.09
C PHE A 179 -25.77 4.52 -25.11
N VAL A 180 -26.78 5.26 -24.77
CA VAL A 180 -28.16 4.96 -25.13
C VAL A 180 -28.35 5.44 -26.55
#